data_4fcdc66e87007fcbc9fac2a4d70bac33
#
_entry.id   4fcdc66e87007fcbc9fac2a4d70bac33
#
_cell.length_a   1.000
_cell.length_b   1.000
_cell.length_c   1.000
_cell.angle_alpha   90.00
_cell.angle_beta   90.00
_cell.angle_gamma   90.00
#
_symmetry.space_group_name_H-M   'P 1'
#
loop_
_entity.id
_entity.type
_entity.pdbx_description
1 polymer ?
#
loop_
_entity_poly.entity_id
_entity_poly.type
_entity_poly.pdbx_seq_one_letter_code
_entity_poly.pdbx_strand_id
1 'polypeptide(L)'
;MELYAYRENGEFIGTIDFYTSLRWRRQYWTAGEVELHLPATKENLAAIRAGVILRRVGRTESARIMGIKTKGGEITANARMLEIYFSMAYVIGTKSFTGTPAEILCQLAEDARESVPELVVDKTALPSGAEITIQLDFKNTLKSMTAVAKAYGLGFRLLFSENQQFTFQVYEGTDRSADQTNNNIVYFTDEFQNFIDPEYSFDESDYCNVAYARGSD
;
A
#
# COMPACT_ATOMS: atom_id res chain seq x y z
N MET A 1 -18.42 7.46 8.27
CA MET A 1 -17.23 6.62 8.59
C MET A 1 -16.22 7.53 9.26
N GLU A 2 -15.70 7.14 10.42
CA GLU A 2 -14.79 7.96 11.22
C GLU A 2 -13.33 7.60 10.91
N LEU A 3 -12.45 8.59 11.01
CA LEU A 3 -11.00 8.44 10.90
C LEU A 3 -10.34 8.90 12.19
N TYR A 4 -9.34 8.17 12.62
CA TYR A 4 -8.42 8.59 13.67
C TYR A 4 -7.18 9.22 13.05
N ALA A 5 -6.72 10.32 13.61
CA ALA A 5 -5.48 10.98 13.24
C ALA A 5 -4.42 10.76 14.32
N TYR A 6 -3.22 10.35 13.88
CA TYR A 6 -2.08 10.10 14.76
C TYR A 6 -0.83 10.81 14.24
N ARG A 7 0.06 11.17 15.13
CA ARG A 7 1.46 11.50 14.77
C ARG A 7 2.23 10.24 14.40
N GLU A 8 3.35 10.37 13.74
CA GLU A 8 4.23 9.24 13.42
C GLU A 8 4.76 8.50 14.68
N ASN A 9 4.88 9.21 15.80
CA ASN A 9 5.22 8.60 17.09
C ASN A 9 4.03 7.90 17.77
N GLY A 10 2.88 7.78 17.09
CA GLY A 10 1.67 7.13 17.58
C GLY A 10 0.79 7.97 18.51
N GLU A 11 1.19 9.21 18.82
CA GLU A 11 0.35 10.11 19.60
C GLU A 11 -0.97 10.37 18.88
N PHE A 12 -2.09 10.11 19.57
CA PHE A 12 -3.42 10.38 19.04
C PHE A 12 -3.68 11.89 19.01
N ILE A 13 -4.06 12.41 17.85
CA ILE A 13 -4.35 13.83 17.64
C ILE A 13 -5.85 14.10 17.83
N GLY A 14 -6.70 13.22 17.29
CA GLY A 14 -8.15 13.39 17.34
C GLY A 14 -8.90 12.52 16.35
N THR A 15 -10.23 12.66 16.37
CA THR A 15 -11.14 11.99 15.44
C THR A 15 -11.59 12.95 14.35
N ILE A 16 -11.64 12.47 13.12
CA ILE A 16 -12.21 13.18 11.97
C ILE A 16 -13.50 12.46 11.63
N ASP A 17 -14.61 13.03 12.01
CA ASP A 17 -15.97 12.51 11.83
C ASP A 17 -16.75 13.25 10.74
N PHE A 18 -16.34 14.49 10.42
CA PHE A 18 -16.96 15.33 9.41
C PHE A 18 -15.99 15.67 8.27
N TYR A 19 -16.28 15.13 7.07
CA TYR A 19 -15.56 15.42 5.84
C TYR A 19 -16.53 15.43 4.66
N THR A 20 -16.18 16.16 3.58
CA THR A 20 -17.00 16.31 2.38
C THR A 20 -16.87 15.09 1.48
N SER A 21 -15.66 14.55 1.35
CA SER A 21 -15.35 13.39 0.53
C SER A 21 -14.16 12.60 1.06
N LEU A 22 -14.22 11.30 0.92
CA LEU A 22 -13.11 10.41 1.22
C LEU A 22 -13.01 9.35 0.13
N ARG A 23 -11.90 9.34 -0.58
CA ARG A 23 -11.54 8.27 -1.51
C ARG A 23 -10.38 7.47 -0.92
N TRP A 24 -10.64 6.19 -0.62
CA TRP A 24 -9.68 5.27 -0.01
C TRP A 24 -9.42 4.12 -0.96
N ARG A 25 -8.32 4.19 -1.72
CA ARG A 25 -7.93 3.20 -2.73
C ARG A 25 -6.77 2.36 -2.22
N ARG A 26 -7.02 1.06 -2.04
CA ARG A 26 -5.98 0.07 -1.75
C ARG A 26 -5.39 -0.44 -3.06
N GLN A 27 -4.10 -0.77 -3.02
CA GLN A 27 -3.41 -1.46 -4.11
C GLN A 27 -2.76 -2.73 -3.55
N TYR A 28 -2.76 -3.80 -4.36
CA TYR A 28 -2.30 -5.12 -3.93
C TYR A 28 -0.78 -5.21 -3.88
N TRP A 29 -0.09 -4.61 -4.86
CA TRP A 29 1.35 -4.73 -5.07
C TRP A 29 2.17 -3.51 -4.67
N THR A 30 1.55 -2.44 -4.25
CA THR A 30 2.23 -1.17 -3.93
C THR A 30 1.39 -0.31 -2.99
N ALA A 31 1.91 0.85 -2.59
CA ALA A 31 1.20 1.78 -1.72
C ALA A 31 -0.05 2.35 -2.40
N GLY A 32 -1.20 2.15 -1.79
CA GLY A 32 -2.46 2.72 -2.21
C GLY A 32 -2.54 4.24 -1.99
N GLU A 33 -3.67 4.85 -2.36
CA GLU A 33 -3.90 6.29 -2.34
C GLU A 33 -5.12 6.65 -1.52
N VAL A 34 -5.03 7.76 -0.80
CA VAL A 34 -6.14 8.32 -0.05
C VAL A 34 -6.25 9.80 -0.34
N GLU A 35 -7.45 10.25 -0.66
CA GLU A 35 -7.79 11.67 -0.83
C GLU A 35 -8.94 12.00 0.09
N LEU A 36 -8.72 12.98 0.96
CA LEU A 36 -9.67 13.43 1.97
C LEU A 36 -9.96 14.91 1.77
N HIS A 37 -11.24 15.27 1.63
CA HIS A 37 -11.74 16.62 1.56
C HIS A 37 -12.52 16.95 2.83
N LEU A 38 -12.19 18.06 3.47
CA LEU A 38 -12.86 18.50 4.70
C LEU A 38 -12.83 20.02 4.85
N PRO A 39 -13.78 20.60 5.61
CA PRO A 39 -13.81 22.04 5.86
C PRO A 39 -12.53 22.53 6.54
N ALA A 40 -12.03 23.71 6.14
CA ALA A 40 -10.84 24.33 6.70
C ALA A 40 -11.16 25.02 8.05
N THR A 41 -11.64 24.26 9.03
CA THR A 41 -11.82 24.75 10.40
C THR A 41 -10.46 24.85 11.12
N LYS A 42 -10.42 25.57 12.23
CA LYS A 42 -9.20 25.70 13.03
C LYS A 42 -8.71 24.35 13.54
N GLU A 43 -9.64 23.50 13.96
CA GLU A 43 -9.40 22.14 14.46
C GLU A 43 -8.82 21.24 13.34
N ASN A 44 -9.45 21.25 12.16
CA ASN A 44 -8.99 20.47 11.01
C ASN A 44 -7.61 20.94 10.52
N LEU A 45 -7.37 22.25 10.48
CA LEU A 45 -6.06 22.79 10.12
C LEU A 45 -4.96 22.44 11.16
N ALA A 46 -5.32 22.23 12.40
CA ALA A 46 -4.39 21.77 13.43
C ALA A 46 -4.12 20.27 13.34
N ALA A 47 -5.13 19.47 13.03
CA ALA A 47 -5.05 18.01 12.98
C ALA A 47 -4.46 17.47 11.67
N ILE A 48 -4.77 18.11 10.53
CA ILE A 48 -4.38 17.64 9.19
C ILE A 48 -3.11 18.33 8.73
N ARG A 49 -2.00 17.58 8.76
CA ARG A 49 -0.67 18.05 8.32
C ARG A 49 0.09 16.91 7.61
N ALA A 50 1.08 17.26 6.80
CA ALA A 50 2.00 16.25 6.25
C ALA A 50 2.66 15.46 7.40
N GLY A 51 2.77 14.15 7.22
CA GLY A 51 3.29 13.23 8.23
C GLY A 51 2.22 12.64 9.16
N VAL A 52 1.02 13.21 9.23
CA VAL A 52 -0.08 12.63 10.03
C VAL A 52 -0.53 11.30 9.42
N ILE A 53 -0.74 10.31 10.29
CA ILE A 53 -1.29 9.01 9.93
C ILE A 53 -2.79 9.02 10.14
N LEU A 54 -3.52 8.72 9.09
CA LEU A 54 -4.97 8.51 9.12
C LEU A 54 -5.26 7.01 9.22
N ARG A 55 -6.08 6.59 10.18
CA ARG A 55 -6.55 5.22 10.34
C ARG A 55 -8.07 5.18 10.35
N ARG A 56 -8.66 4.24 9.64
CA ARG A 56 -10.11 4.00 9.68
C ARG A 56 -10.47 3.34 11.01
N VAL A 57 -11.54 3.81 11.64
CA VAL A 57 -12.06 3.20 12.88
C VAL A 57 -12.41 1.71 12.63
N GLY A 58 -11.96 0.85 13.53
CA GLY A 58 -12.14 -0.60 13.42
C GLY A 58 -11.28 -1.30 12.34
N ARG A 59 -10.29 -0.59 11.78
CA ARG A 59 -9.35 -1.13 10.80
C ARG A 59 -7.91 -0.79 11.19
N THR A 60 -6.98 -1.64 10.79
CA THR A 60 -5.53 -1.43 11.01
C THR A 60 -4.85 -0.79 9.80
N GLU A 61 -5.53 -0.77 8.66
CA GLU A 61 -5.05 -0.11 7.45
C GLU A 61 -5.02 1.39 7.65
N SER A 62 -3.90 1.99 7.32
CA SER A 62 -3.64 3.39 7.59
C SER A 62 -2.91 4.04 6.44
N ALA A 63 -3.00 5.36 6.35
CA ALA A 63 -2.35 6.15 5.31
C ALA A 63 -1.65 7.35 5.93
N ARG A 64 -0.48 7.69 5.40
CA ARG A 64 0.30 8.88 5.78
C ARG A 64 -0.05 10.04 4.87
N ILE A 65 -0.38 11.19 5.43
CA ILE A 65 -0.60 12.42 4.67
C ILE A 65 0.74 12.87 4.09
N MET A 66 0.78 12.96 2.75
CA MET A 66 1.97 13.40 2.01
C MET A 66 1.94 14.90 1.73
N GLY A 67 0.75 15.46 1.54
CA GLY A 67 0.57 16.87 1.26
C GLY A 67 -0.85 17.33 1.51
N ILE A 68 -0.97 18.63 1.75
CA ILE A 68 -2.26 19.31 1.94
C ILE A 68 -2.36 20.52 1.01
N LYS A 69 -3.56 20.82 0.58
CA LYS A 69 -3.91 22.03 -0.14
C LYS A 69 -5.14 22.65 0.50
N THR A 70 -5.12 23.96 0.73
CA THR A 70 -6.28 24.68 1.24
C THR A 70 -6.73 25.70 0.18
N LYS A 71 -8.01 25.64 -0.20
CA LYS A 71 -8.60 26.55 -1.17
C LYS A 71 -10.10 26.68 -0.91
N GLY A 72 -10.64 27.90 -0.94
CA GLY A 72 -12.09 28.13 -0.84
C GLY A 72 -12.73 27.66 0.45
N GLY A 73 -11.99 27.62 1.58
CA GLY A 73 -12.52 27.15 2.84
C GLY A 73 -12.50 25.61 2.99
N GLU A 74 -11.88 24.90 2.07
CA GLU A 74 -11.72 23.44 2.10
C GLU A 74 -10.24 23.03 2.17
N ILE A 75 -9.96 21.96 2.88
CA ILE A 75 -8.68 21.25 2.90
C ILE A 75 -8.81 20.02 1.99
N THR A 76 -7.88 19.86 1.05
CA THR A 76 -7.65 18.59 0.35
C THR A 76 -6.37 17.99 0.90
N ALA A 77 -6.47 16.83 1.55
CA ALA A 77 -5.33 16.08 2.04
C ALA A 77 -5.08 14.87 1.13
N ASN A 78 -3.89 14.82 0.54
CA ASN A 78 -3.42 13.69 -0.26
C ASN A 78 -2.54 12.81 0.61
N ALA A 79 -2.93 11.55 0.78
CA ALA A 79 -2.21 10.58 1.58
C ALA A 79 -1.92 9.31 0.76
N ARG A 80 -0.92 8.58 1.20
CA ARG A 80 -0.54 7.27 0.66
C ARG A 80 -0.63 6.23 1.76
N MET A 81 -1.01 5.00 1.41
CA MET A 81 -0.95 3.88 2.35
C MET A 81 0.45 3.73 2.90
N LEU A 82 0.58 3.17 4.10
CA LEU A 82 1.85 3.19 4.86
C LEU A 82 3.01 2.50 4.16
N GLU A 83 2.77 1.61 3.19
CA GLU A 83 3.82 1.02 2.35
C GLU A 83 4.68 2.07 1.66
N ILE A 84 4.21 3.32 1.60
CA ILE A 84 4.98 4.47 1.06
C ILE A 84 6.30 4.70 1.81
N TYR A 85 6.42 4.29 3.07
CA TYR A 85 7.68 4.39 3.82
C TYR A 85 8.81 3.68 3.10
N PHE A 86 8.54 2.53 2.47
CA PHE A 86 9.54 1.79 1.69
C PHE A 86 10.00 2.53 0.44
N SER A 87 9.28 3.56 -0.01
CA SER A 87 9.74 4.43 -1.12
C SER A 87 10.84 5.39 -0.70
N MET A 88 11.01 5.61 0.60
CA MET A 88 12.06 6.47 1.16
C MET A 88 13.36 5.68 1.40
N ALA A 89 13.31 4.34 1.28
CA ALA A 89 14.44 3.45 1.45
C ALA A 89 15.01 3.00 0.11
N TYR A 90 16.30 2.69 0.15
CA TYR A 90 17.06 2.12 -0.96
C TYR A 90 17.90 0.96 -0.46
N VAL A 91 17.99 -0.11 -1.26
CA VAL A 91 18.99 -1.14 -1.08
C VAL A 91 20.34 -0.54 -1.40
N ILE A 92 21.20 -0.35 -0.40
CA ILE A 92 22.49 0.31 -0.55
C ILE A 92 23.57 -0.71 -0.94
N GLY A 93 24.25 -0.45 -2.06
CA GLY A 93 25.22 -1.37 -2.64
C GLY A 93 24.56 -2.57 -3.31
N THR A 94 25.38 -3.52 -3.73
CA THR A 94 24.93 -4.77 -4.34
C THR A 94 24.61 -5.79 -3.25
N LYS A 95 23.35 -6.17 -3.11
CA LYS A 95 22.87 -7.17 -2.14
C LYS A 95 22.14 -8.30 -2.86
N SER A 96 22.34 -9.52 -2.37
CA SER A 96 21.61 -10.71 -2.81
C SER A 96 20.62 -11.13 -1.73
N PHE A 97 19.38 -11.42 -2.14
CA PHE A 97 18.31 -11.89 -1.28
C PHE A 97 17.89 -13.28 -1.76
N THR A 98 17.90 -14.27 -0.86
CA THR A 98 17.59 -15.66 -1.19
C THR A 98 16.50 -16.17 -0.24
N GLY A 99 15.54 -16.91 -0.78
CA GLY A 99 14.41 -17.49 -0.07
C GLY A 99 13.18 -17.59 -0.97
N THR A 100 12.04 -17.93 -0.39
CA THR A 100 10.76 -17.82 -1.09
C THR A 100 10.46 -16.36 -1.42
N PRO A 101 9.64 -16.06 -2.45
CA PRO A 101 9.26 -14.68 -2.77
C PRO A 101 8.70 -13.90 -1.57
N ALA A 102 7.94 -14.57 -0.69
CA ALA A 102 7.41 -13.97 0.53
C ALA A 102 8.51 -13.64 1.55
N GLU A 103 9.48 -14.53 1.73
CA GLU A 103 10.65 -14.28 2.59
C GLU A 103 11.52 -13.14 2.05
N ILE A 104 11.69 -13.05 0.73
CA ILE A 104 12.43 -11.94 0.11
C ILE A 104 11.74 -10.60 0.36
N LEU A 105 10.40 -10.53 0.27
CA LEU A 105 9.66 -9.31 0.65
C LEU A 105 9.89 -8.95 2.12
N CYS A 106 9.94 -9.92 3.03
CA CYS A 106 10.27 -9.70 4.43
C CYS A 106 11.72 -9.21 4.61
N GLN A 107 12.69 -9.81 3.91
CA GLN A 107 14.09 -9.37 3.94
C GLN A 107 14.26 -7.93 3.44
N LEU A 108 13.55 -7.55 2.37
CA LEU A 108 13.54 -6.16 1.86
C LEU A 108 12.92 -5.18 2.87
N ALA A 109 11.87 -5.59 3.58
CA ALA A 109 11.29 -4.78 4.66
C ALA A 109 12.27 -4.62 5.83
N GLU A 110 12.98 -5.68 6.21
CA GLU A 110 14.01 -5.65 7.26
C GLU A 110 15.21 -4.79 6.86
N ASP A 111 15.64 -4.83 5.60
CA ASP A 111 16.72 -3.98 5.07
C ASP A 111 16.34 -2.49 5.11
N ALA A 112 15.06 -2.18 4.98
CA ALA A 112 14.51 -0.83 5.04
C ALA A 112 14.07 -0.38 6.45
N ARG A 113 14.40 -1.12 7.50
CA ARG A 113 13.92 -0.90 8.88
C ARG A 113 14.10 0.52 9.39
N GLU A 114 15.22 1.17 9.05
CA GLU A 114 15.49 2.54 9.47
C GLU A 114 14.51 3.58 8.90
N SER A 115 13.82 3.24 7.81
CA SER A 115 12.84 4.10 7.17
C SER A 115 11.43 3.94 7.73
N VAL A 116 11.18 2.94 8.58
CA VAL A 116 9.87 2.64 9.18
C VAL A 116 10.00 2.58 10.70
N PRO A 117 9.39 3.52 11.44
CA PRO A 117 9.46 3.53 12.90
C PRO A 117 8.92 2.21 13.49
N GLU A 118 9.58 1.68 14.53
CA GLU A 118 9.11 0.51 15.29
C GLU A 118 8.60 -0.67 14.41
N LEU A 119 9.31 -0.93 13.29
CA LEU A 119 8.93 -1.96 12.33
C LEU A 119 9.04 -3.36 12.93
N VAL A 120 7.94 -4.10 12.86
CA VAL A 120 7.86 -5.55 13.09
C VAL A 120 7.52 -6.23 11.77
N VAL A 121 8.30 -7.23 11.37
CA VAL A 121 8.04 -8.06 10.20
C VAL A 121 7.37 -9.35 10.66
N ASP A 122 6.11 -9.53 10.29
CA ASP A 122 5.32 -10.71 10.64
C ASP A 122 5.65 -11.85 9.66
N LYS A 123 6.29 -12.88 10.19
CA LYS A 123 6.67 -14.09 9.44
C LYS A 123 5.85 -15.34 9.83
N THR A 124 4.76 -15.16 10.58
CA THR A 124 4.03 -16.31 11.17
C THR A 124 3.22 -17.12 10.15
N ALA A 125 2.79 -16.48 9.04
CA ALA A 125 1.94 -17.12 8.03
C ALA A 125 2.33 -16.66 6.62
N LEU A 126 3.58 -16.93 6.23
CA LEU A 126 4.05 -16.57 4.91
C LEU A 126 3.49 -17.51 3.84
N PRO A 127 3.07 -17.00 2.69
CA PRO A 127 2.74 -17.81 1.52
C PRO A 127 3.93 -18.70 1.11
N SER A 128 3.63 -19.94 0.76
CA SER A 128 4.63 -20.88 0.26
C SER A 128 5.07 -20.54 -1.17
N GLY A 129 6.25 -20.99 -1.56
CA GLY A 129 6.77 -20.77 -2.91
C GLY A 129 8.11 -21.47 -3.12
N ALA A 130 8.56 -21.55 -4.37
CA ALA A 130 9.89 -22.02 -4.69
C ALA A 130 10.93 -20.99 -4.21
N GLU A 131 12.08 -21.51 -3.77
CA GLU A 131 13.22 -20.67 -3.40
C GLU A 131 13.83 -20.01 -4.65
N ILE A 132 14.10 -18.72 -4.56
CA ILE A 132 14.73 -17.92 -5.61
C ILE A 132 15.84 -17.07 -5.03
N THR A 133 16.70 -16.55 -5.90
CA THR A 133 17.70 -15.54 -5.54
C THR A 133 17.53 -14.33 -6.45
N ILE A 134 17.45 -13.14 -5.86
CA ILE A 134 17.48 -11.88 -6.60
C ILE A 134 18.70 -11.06 -6.16
N GLN A 135 19.26 -10.32 -7.09
CA GLN A 135 20.33 -9.37 -6.81
C GLN A 135 19.83 -7.97 -7.10
N LEU A 136 20.02 -7.06 -6.16
CA LEU A 136 19.66 -5.66 -6.27
C LEU A 136 20.90 -4.78 -6.03
N ASP A 137 20.99 -3.71 -6.81
CA ASP A 137 22.07 -2.74 -6.73
C ASP A 137 21.51 -1.32 -6.79
N PHE A 138 21.64 -0.57 -5.69
CA PHE A 138 21.10 0.79 -5.53
C PHE A 138 19.65 0.97 -6.02
N LYS A 139 18.76 0.02 -5.68
CA LYS A 139 17.34 0.05 -6.09
C LYS A 139 16.46 0.59 -4.97
N ASN A 140 15.43 1.34 -5.37
CA ASN A 140 14.38 1.76 -4.46
C ASN A 140 13.63 0.56 -3.90
N THR A 141 13.49 0.48 -2.58
CA THR A 141 12.93 -0.70 -1.90
C THR A 141 11.49 -0.97 -2.30
N LEU A 142 10.60 0.06 -2.31
CA LEU A 142 9.19 -0.14 -2.71
C LEU A 142 9.06 -0.64 -4.14
N LYS A 143 9.87 -0.12 -5.07
CA LYS A 143 9.87 -0.58 -6.46
C LYS A 143 10.34 -2.04 -6.59
N SER A 144 11.35 -2.43 -5.83
CA SER A 144 11.84 -3.81 -5.80
C SER A 144 10.79 -4.75 -5.20
N MET A 145 10.18 -4.37 -4.09
CA MET A 145 9.07 -5.13 -3.49
C MET A 145 7.89 -5.27 -4.46
N THR A 146 7.52 -4.19 -5.16
CA THR A 146 6.45 -4.20 -6.16
C THR A 146 6.77 -5.18 -7.31
N ALA A 147 8.01 -5.20 -7.78
CA ALA A 147 8.44 -6.11 -8.85
C ALA A 147 8.34 -7.58 -8.41
N VAL A 148 8.84 -7.92 -7.23
CA VAL A 148 8.74 -9.28 -6.65
C VAL A 148 7.27 -9.66 -6.44
N ALA A 149 6.49 -8.80 -5.81
CA ALA A 149 5.08 -9.07 -5.52
C ALA A 149 4.26 -9.33 -6.79
N LYS A 150 4.46 -8.52 -7.84
CA LYS A 150 3.79 -8.72 -9.14
C LYS A 150 4.22 -10.01 -9.82
N ALA A 151 5.52 -10.33 -9.81
CA ALA A 151 6.05 -11.52 -10.49
C ALA A 151 5.50 -12.83 -9.89
N TYR A 152 5.19 -12.82 -8.58
CA TYR A 152 4.76 -14.02 -7.85
C TYR A 152 3.32 -13.94 -7.32
N GLY A 153 2.54 -12.94 -7.72
CA GLY A 153 1.12 -12.83 -7.34
C GLY A 153 0.88 -12.55 -5.85
N LEU A 154 1.87 -12.02 -5.14
CA LEU A 154 1.79 -11.75 -3.71
C LEU A 154 1.34 -10.31 -3.43
N GLY A 155 0.64 -10.10 -2.32
CA GLY A 155 0.36 -8.79 -1.77
C GLY A 155 1.24 -8.51 -0.54
N PHE A 156 1.46 -7.24 -0.25
CA PHE A 156 2.06 -6.84 1.01
C PHE A 156 1.36 -5.61 1.57
N ARG A 157 1.48 -5.42 2.87
CA ARG A 157 0.88 -4.28 3.58
C ARG A 157 1.69 -3.90 4.80
N LEU A 158 1.62 -2.62 5.16
CA LEU A 158 2.13 -2.09 6.41
C LEU A 158 0.94 -1.60 7.25
N LEU A 159 0.73 -2.23 8.39
CA LEU A 159 -0.36 -1.94 9.32
C LEU A 159 0.13 -1.08 10.47
N PHE A 160 -0.74 -0.24 11.00
CA PHE A 160 -0.46 0.58 12.18
C PHE A 160 -1.41 0.20 13.31
N SER A 161 -0.85 -0.31 14.40
CA SER A 161 -1.60 -0.74 15.59
C SER A 161 -1.82 0.41 16.58
N GLU A 162 -2.71 0.21 17.54
CA GLU A 162 -2.93 1.14 18.65
C GLU A 162 -1.71 1.29 19.56
N ASN A 163 -0.85 0.26 19.60
CA ASN A 163 0.40 0.25 20.35
C ASN A 163 1.55 0.96 19.61
N GLN A 164 1.24 1.77 18.59
CA GLN A 164 2.21 2.56 17.84
C GLN A 164 3.22 1.72 17.03
N GLN A 165 2.90 0.46 16.80
CA GLN A 165 3.76 -0.49 16.09
C GLN A 165 3.36 -0.57 14.62
N PHE A 166 4.36 -0.54 13.75
CA PHE A 166 4.19 -0.80 12.33
C PHE A 166 4.46 -2.28 12.05
N THR A 167 3.45 -3.00 11.58
CA THR A 167 3.56 -4.43 11.28
C THR A 167 3.52 -4.67 9.78
N PHE A 168 4.63 -5.15 9.21
CA PHE A 168 4.70 -5.57 7.83
C PHE A 168 4.20 -7.00 7.66
N GLN A 169 3.33 -7.23 6.69
CA GLN A 169 2.77 -8.54 6.37
C GLN A 169 2.81 -8.79 4.86
N VAL A 170 3.11 -10.04 4.50
CA VAL A 170 2.96 -10.55 3.14
C VAL A 170 1.78 -11.51 3.13
N TYR A 171 0.95 -11.45 2.09
CA TYR A 171 -0.25 -12.27 1.99
C TYR A 171 -0.54 -12.64 0.54
N GLU A 172 -1.28 -13.72 0.37
CA GLU A 172 -1.83 -14.13 -0.92
C GLU A 172 -3.29 -13.68 -1.01
N GLY A 173 -3.69 -13.24 -2.19
CA GLY A 173 -5.08 -12.86 -2.47
C GLY A 173 -5.99 -14.08 -2.49
N THR A 174 -7.26 -13.88 -2.18
CA THR A 174 -8.29 -14.91 -2.33
C THR A 174 -8.89 -14.81 -3.73
N ASP A 175 -8.74 -15.86 -4.54
CA ASP A 175 -9.42 -15.94 -5.81
C ASP A 175 -10.93 -16.08 -5.58
N ARG A 176 -11.70 -15.13 -6.15
CA ARG A 176 -13.16 -15.07 -6.10
C ARG A 176 -13.78 -15.00 -7.49
N SER A 177 -13.00 -15.39 -8.51
CA SER A 177 -13.51 -15.49 -9.89
C SER A 177 -14.55 -16.60 -10.03
N ALA A 178 -15.25 -16.62 -11.16
CA ALA A 178 -16.22 -17.66 -11.47
C ALA A 178 -15.56 -19.01 -11.80
N ASP A 179 -14.26 -19.03 -12.11
CA ASP A 179 -13.53 -20.20 -12.57
C ASP A 179 -12.99 -21.10 -11.44
N GLN A 180 -13.21 -20.72 -10.18
CA GLN A 180 -12.82 -21.50 -9.01
C GLN A 180 -14.05 -21.99 -8.22
N THR A 181 -13.85 -23.00 -7.35
CA THR A 181 -14.93 -23.64 -6.57
C THR A 181 -14.70 -23.58 -5.06
N ASN A 182 -13.56 -23.07 -4.61
CA ASN A 182 -13.13 -23.11 -3.20
C ASN A 182 -13.59 -21.91 -2.37
N ASN A 183 -13.90 -20.79 -3.02
CA ASN A 183 -14.25 -19.54 -2.37
C ASN A 183 -15.59 -19.01 -2.87
N ASN A 184 -16.26 -18.19 -2.07
CA ASN A 184 -17.44 -17.49 -2.50
C ASN A 184 -17.11 -16.58 -3.69
N ILE A 185 -17.83 -16.78 -4.79
CA ILE A 185 -17.68 -15.99 -6.02
C ILE A 185 -18.20 -14.57 -5.77
N VAL A 186 -17.51 -13.58 -6.33
CA VAL A 186 -17.96 -12.18 -6.35
C VAL A 186 -18.39 -11.81 -7.76
N TYR A 187 -19.66 -11.44 -7.91
CA TYR A 187 -20.21 -10.94 -9.16
C TYR A 187 -20.36 -9.41 -9.11
N PHE A 188 -19.92 -8.75 -10.17
CA PHE A 188 -20.20 -7.33 -10.41
C PHE A 188 -21.28 -7.24 -11.48
N THR A 189 -22.48 -6.83 -11.09
CA THR A 189 -23.64 -6.74 -11.99
C THR A 189 -24.51 -5.54 -11.63
N ASP A 190 -25.27 -5.03 -12.60
CA ASP A 190 -26.27 -3.98 -12.36
C ASP A 190 -27.35 -4.44 -11.39
N GLU A 191 -27.69 -5.74 -11.41
CA GLU A 191 -28.70 -6.35 -10.55
C GLU A 191 -28.35 -6.22 -9.06
N PHE A 192 -27.06 -6.35 -8.71
CA PHE A 192 -26.58 -6.16 -7.33
C PHE A 192 -26.23 -4.71 -7.00
N GLN A 193 -26.40 -3.77 -7.94
CA GLN A 193 -26.08 -2.35 -7.79
C GLN A 193 -24.65 -2.09 -7.28
N ASN A 194 -23.73 -3.01 -7.55
CA ASN A 194 -22.32 -2.93 -7.19
C ASN A 194 -21.42 -2.60 -8.38
N PHE A 195 -22.03 -2.25 -9.52
CA PHE A 195 -21.40 -1.96 -10.78
C PHE A 195 -22.06 -0.68 -11.35
N ILE A 196 -21.36 0.43 -11.29
CA ILE A 196 -21.85 1.75 -11.70
C ILE A 196 -20.92 2.29 -12.79
N ASP A 197 -21.47 2.72 -13.91
CA ASP A 197 -20.76 3.30 -15.07
C ASP A 197 -19.56 2.45 -15.52
N PRO A 198 -19.80 1.23 -16.03
CA PRO A 198 -18.73 0.37 -16.50
C PRO A 198 -18.03 1.00 -17.72
N GLU A 199 -16.71 1.08 -17.67
CA GLU A 199 -15.88 1.46 -18.81
C GLU A 199 -15.04 0.25 -19.24
N TYR A 200 -15.09 -0.09 -20.51
CA TYR A 200 -14.17 -1.03 -21.13
C TYR A 200 -13.25 -0.28 -22.08
N SER A 201 -11.96 -0.31 -21.82
CA SER A 201 -10.93 0.21 -22.72
C SER A 201 -9.99 -0.90 -23.15
N PHE A 202 -9.67 -0.96 -24.42
CA PHE A 202 -8.70 -1.86 -25.01
C PHE A 202 -7.67 -1.04 -25.78
N ASP A 203 -6.39 -1.21 -25.45
CA ASP A 203 -5.28 -0.49 -26.05
C ASP A 203 -4.15 -1.47 -26.38
N GLU A 204 -3.77 -1.52 -27.63
CA GLU A 204 -2.67 -2.34 -28.17
C GLU A 204 -1.41 -1.51 -28.46
N SER A 205 -1.36 -0.23 -28.10
CA SER A 205 -0.24 0.66 -28.47
C SER A 205 1.12 0.16 -27.98
N ASP A 206 1.16 -0.56 -26.87
CA ASP A 206 2.38 -1.13 -26.28
C ASP A 206 2.56 -2.64 -26.59
N TYR A 207 1.69 -3.21 -27.45
CA TYR A 207 1.76 -4.62 -27.80
C TYR A 207 2.92 -4.92 -28.75
N CYS A 208 3.75 -5.89 -28.39
CA CYS A 208 4.89 -6.36 -29.21
C CYS A 208 4.83 -7.87 -29.41
N ASN A 209 4.87 -8.33 -30.66
CA ASN A 209 4.92 -9.75 -31.00
C ASN A 209 6.33 -10.36 -30.82
N VAL A 210 7.36 -9.52 -30.90
CA VAL A 210 8.77 -9.93 -30.84
C VAL A 210 9.57 -8.94 -30.02
N ALA A 211 10.38 -9.44 -29.10
CA ALA A 211 11.34 -8.66 -28.34
C ALA A 211 12.75 -9.19 -28.56
N TYR A 212 13.71 -8.30 -28.80
CA TYR A 212 15.13 -8.65 -28.85
C TYR A 212 15.78 -8.31 -27.51
N ALA A 213 16.28 -9.33 -26.81
CA ALA A 213 17.05 -9.13 -25.59
C ALA A 213 18.55 -9.13 -25.94
N ARG A 214 19.26 -8.07 -25.53
CA ARG A 214 20.73 -8.00 -25.60
C ARG A 214 21.30 -8.08 -24.20
N GLY A 215 22.16 -9.06 -23.96
CA GLY A 215 23.00 -9.11 -22.76
C GLY A 215 24.08 -8.02 -22.78
N SER A 216 24.49 -7.55 -21.63
CA SER A 216 25.75 -6.82 -21.49
C SER A 216 26.88 -7.83 -21.46
N ASP A 217 27.88 -7.69 -22.34
CA ASP A 217 29.17 -8.36 -22.24
C ASP A 217 29.94 -7.80 -21.05
#